data_95ac9863de35229ca150f1f3ead2e257
#
_entry.id   95ac9863de35229ca150f1f3ead2e257
#
_cell.length_a   1.000
_cell.length_b   1.000
_cell.length_c   1.000
_cell.angle_alpha   90.00
_cell.angle_beta   90.00
_cell.angle_gamma   90.00
#
_symmetry.space_group_name_H-M   'P 1'
#
loop_
_entity.id
_entity.type
_entity.pdbx_description
1 polymer ?
#
loop_
_entity_poly.entity_id
_entity_poly.type
_entity_poly.pdbx_seq_one_letter_code
_entity_poly.pdbx_strand_id
1 'polypeptide(L)'
;SRDVVNIVRKIYKTKKVGHAGTLDPNATGVLPIAIGNATKIVEYIQSMGKCYVGEMTLGIETDTLDTEGTILKKETKVISKEDITKALKYFEKTYNSKEVYLDKNQFFEVIKEYDNKKISQIPPMYSALKKNGKRLYEYARLGIEVEREKREAEIYSLIILNFYDNKIRFEVNCSKGTYIRSLFNDIASDTDNFAYMSSLCRSKYGIFKIENAFSLERLKNFNENQLYNSLMKIEDVFEYERIDFDKKYFKHISNG
;
A
#
# COMPACT_ATOMS: atom_id res chain seq x y z
N SER A 1 0.23 5.39 -11.97
CA SER A 1 1.21 6.35 -11.38
C SER A 1 1.96 7.17 -12.44
N ARG A 2 2.36 6.59 -13.58
CA ARG A 2 3.08 7.32 -14.65
C ARG A 2 2.26 8.49 -15.22
N ASP A 3 0.97 8.29 -15.42
CA ASP A 3 0.08 9.32 -15.95
C ASP A 3 -0.08 10.50 -14.97
N VAL A 4 -0.11 10.20 -13.66
CA VAL A 4 -0.09 11.22 -12.61
C VAL A 4 1.15 12.11 -12.73
N VAL A 5 2.35 11.52 -12.90
CA VAL A 5 3.59 12.27 -13.10
C VAL A 5 3.49 13.17 -14.35
N ASN A 6 2.92 12.68 -15.45
CA ASN A 6 2.76 13.46 -16.67
C ASN A 6 1.76 14.62 -16.49
N ILE A 7 0.69 14.43 -15.74
CA ILE A 7 -0.27 15.49 -15.40
C ILE A 7 0.41 16.55 -14.53
N VAL A 8 1.13 16.13 -13.48
CA VAL A 8 1.82 17.04 -12.57
C VAL A 8 2.91 17.84 -13.31
N ARG A 9 3.65 17.23 -14.25
CA ARG A 9 4.60 17.95 -15.12
C ARG A 9 3.96 19.11 -15.86
N LYS A 10 2.75 18.90 -16.38
CA LYS A 10 1.99 19.95 -17.10
C LYS A 10 1.53 21.05 -16.14
N ILE A 11 0.97 20.68 -14.98
CA ILE A 11 0.46 21.63 -13.99
C ILE A 11 1.58 22.55 -13.49
N TYR A 12 2.72 21.97 -13.06
CA TYR A 12 3.86 22.73 -12.52
C TYR A 12 4.86 23.21 -13.59
N LYS A 13 4.55 23.03 -14.87
CA LYS A 13 5.40 23.48 -16.01
C LYS A 13 6.86 23.06 -15.88
N THR A 14 7.12 21.83 -15.40
CA THR A 14 8.48 21.31 -15.16
C THR A 14 8.66 19.90 -15.70
N LYS A 15 9.86 19.61 -16.24
CA LYS A 15 10.19 18.27 -16.73
C LYS A 15 10.66 17.32 -15.61
N LYS A 16 11.22 17.88 -14.52
CA LYS A 16 11.83 17.12 -13.45
C LYS A 16 10.79 16.77 -12.38
N VAL A 17 10.07 15.65 -12.59
CA VAL A 17 9.03 15.14 -11.69
C VAL A 17 9.17 13.63 -11.59
N GLY A 18 9.12 13.10 -10.37
CA GLY A 18 9.13 11.68 -10.05
C GLY A 18 8.11 11.32 -8.99
N HIS A 19 7.83 10.04 -8.80
CA HIS A 19 7.00 9.54 -7.71
C HIS A 19 7.76 8.57 -6.82
N ALA A 20 7.41 8.51 -5.55
CA ALA A 20 8.06 7.66 -4.56
C ALA A 20 7.28 6.35 -4.34
N GLY A 21 7.12 5.52 -5.37
CA GLY A 21 6.47 4.22 -5.25
C GLY A 21 5.12 4.12 -5.94
N THR A 22 5.04 3.14 -6.79
CA THR A 22 3.85 2.86 -7.62
C THR A 22 2.65 2.46 -6.77
N LEU A 23 1.46 2.87 -7.19
CA LEU A 23 0.19 2.28 -6.81
C LEU A 23 -0.25 1.31 -7.90
N ASP A 24 -0.86 0.20 -7.52
CA ASP A 24 -1.53 -0.70 -8.45
C ASP A 24 -2.65 0.05 -9.21
N PRO A 25 -3.05 -0.39 -10.42
CA PRO A 25 -4.04 0.34 -11.22
C PRO A 25 -5.34 0.64 -10.46
N ASN A 26 -5.84 -0.32 -9.71
CA ASN A 26 -7.08 -0.22 -8.92
C ASN A 26 -6.89 0.38 -7.53
N ALA A 27 -5.64 0.69 -7.13
CA ALA A 27 -5.37 1.30 -5.85
C ALA A 27 -5.54 2.82 -5.91
N THR A 28 -6.06 3.37 -4.82
CA THR A 28 -6.22 4.80 -4.58
C THR A 28 -5.28 5.28 -3.46
N GLY A 29 -5.34 6.57 -3.13
CA GLY A 29 -4.69 7.15 -1.96
C GLY A 29 -3.39 7.89 -2.25
N VAL A 30 -2.55 7.98 -1.24
CA VAL A 30 -1.35 8.83 -1.23
C VAL A 30 -0.31 8.38 -2.23
N LEU A 31 0.06 9.27 -3.15
CA LEU A 31 1.20 9.10 -4.05
C LEU A 31 2.12 10.32 -3.92
N PRO A 32 3.22 10.22 -3.15
CA PRO A 32 4.17 11.32 -3.02
C PRO A 32 4.81 11.62 -4.37
N ILE A 33 4.72 12.88 -4.81
CA ILE A 33 5.29 13.37 -6.06
C ILE A 33 6.41 14.35 -5.74
N ALA A 34 7.61 14.02 -6.18
CA ALA A 34 8.77 14.87 -6.04
C ALA A 34 8.92 15.76 -7.28
N ILE A 35 9.10 17.07 -7.06
CA ILE A 35 9.21 18.10 -8.12
C ILE A 35 10.57 18.78 -8.02
N GLY A 36 11.23 18.97 -9.16
CA GLY A 36 12.52 19.64 -9.21
C GLY A 36 13.61 18.92 -8.43
N ASN A 37 14.27 19.60 -7.51
CA ASN A 37 15.35 19.03 -6.69
C ASN A 37 14.88 17.96 -5.69
N ALA A 38 13.61 17.96 -5.31
CA ALA A 38 13.04 16.92 -4.45
C ALA A 38 13.11 15.52 -5.09
N THR A 39 13.34 15.39 -6.40
CA THR A 39 13.58 14.08 -7.04
C THR A 39 14.82 13.36 -6.50
N LYS A 40 15.76 14.09 -5.88
CA LYS A 40 16.98 13.52 -5.26
C LYS A 40 16.69 12.74 -3.98
N ILE A 41 15.57 13.05 -3.29
CA ILE A 41 15.20 12.39 -2.03
C ILE A 41 14.14 11.29 -2.22
N VAL A 42 13.82 10.93 -3.47
CA VAL A 42 12.81 9.90 -3.76
C VAL A 42 13.15 8.55 -3.11
N GLU A 43 14.42 8.14 -3.13
CA GLU A 43 14.86 6.88 -2.51
C GLU A 43 14.65 6.90 -0.99
N TYR A 44 14.90 8.03 -0.34
CA TYR A 44 14.62 8.21 1.09
C TYR A 44 13.12 8.03 1.37
N ILE A 45 12.25 8.69 0.60
CA ILE A 45 10.80 8.53 0.74
C ILE A 45 10.39 7.07 0.50
N GLN A 46 11.02 6.39 -0.47
CA GLN A 46 10.73 4.98 -0.77
C GLN A 46 11.05 4.04 0.40
N SER A 47 11.97 4.40 1.27
CA SER A 47 12.32 3.61 2.45
C SER A 47 11.30 3.68 3.58
N MET A 48 10.42 4.67 3.59
CA MET A 48 9.42 4.88 4.64
C MET A 48 8.35 3.79 4.64
N GLY A 49 7.79 3.56 5.83
CA GLY A 49 6.63 2.69 6.02
C GLY A 49 5.36 3.21 5.35
N LYS A 50 4.38 2.35 5.21
CA LYS A 50 3.12 2.64 4.53
C LYS A 50 1.94 2.11 5.33
N CYS A 51 0.83 2.83 5.29
CA CYS A 51 -0.44 2.36 5.81
C CYS A 51 -1.44 2.20 4.66
N TYR A 52 -2.14 1.09 4.66
CA TYR A 52 -3.18 0.77 3.69
C TYR A 52 -4.47 0.44 4.39
N VAL A 53 -5.57 0.89 3.81
CA VAL A 53 -6.90 0.34 4.06
C VAL A 53 -7.27 -0.48 2.83
N GLY A 54 -7.46 -1.77 3.02
CA GLY A 54 -7.75 -2.70 1.93
C GLY A 54 -8.93 -3.58 2.26
N GLU A 55 -9.52 -4.16 1.23
CA GLU A 55 -10.59 -5.14 1.33
C GLU A 55 -10.20 -6.37 0.53
N MET A 56 -10.36 -7.54 1.14
CA MET A 56 -10.31 -8.81 0.41
C MET A 56 -11.69 -9.44 0.32
N THR A 57 -11.93 -10.14 -0.79
CA THR A 57 -13.14 -10.94 -1.01
C THR A 57 -12.76 -12.41 -0.99
N LEU A 58 -13.36 -13.18 -0.10
CA LEU A 58 -13.14 -14.61 0.08
C LEU A 58 -13.90 -15.45 -0.96
N GLY A 59 -13.42 -16.68 -1.18
CA GLY A 59 -14.05 -17.67 -2.05
C GLY A 59 -13.72 -17.54 -3.52
N ILE A 60 -12.86 -16.61 -3.91
CA ILE A 60 -12.43 -16.41 -5.29
C ILE A 60 -10.91 -16.15 -5.31
N GLU A 61 -10.20 -16.83 -6.20
CA GLU A 61 -8.80 -16.56 -6.52
C GLU A 61 -8.66 -16.04 -7.94
N THR A 62 -7.86 -15.00 -8.14
CA THR A 62 -7.53 -14.47 -9.46
C THR A 62 -6.03 -14.54 -9.72
N ASP A 63 -5.61 -14.59 -10.99
CA ASP A 63 -4.19 -14.66 -11.39
C ASP A 63 -3.38 -13.42 -11.02
N THR A 64 -4.04 -12.26 -10.88
CA THR A 64 -3.42 -11.00 -10.44
C THR A 64 -3.52 -10.78 -8.93
N LEU A 65 -4.29 -11.61 -8.21
CA LEU A 65 -4.66 -11.46 -6.79
C LEU A 65 -5.44 -10.15 -6.51
N ASP A 66 -6.07 -9.57 -7.55
CA ASP A 66 -6.92 -8.38 -7.48
C ASP A 66 -8.07 -8.46 -8.49
N THR A 67 -8.85 -7.38 -8.64
CA THR A 67 -10.04 -7.31 -9.51
C THR A 67 -9.74 -7.30 -11.00
N GLU A 68 -8.49 -7.10 -11.42
CA GLU A 68 -8.11 -7.06 -12.84
C GLU A 68 -7.85 -8.45 -13.43
N GLY A 69 -7.75 -9.46 -12.56
CA GLY A 69 -7.36 -10.80 -12.94
C GLY A 69 -8.50 -11.66 -13.45
N THR A 70 -8.09 -12.72 -14.15
CA THR A 70 -8.97 -13.82 -14.52
C THR A 70 -9.20 -14.72 -13.31
N ILE A 71 -10.43 -15.16 -13.11
CA ILE A 71 -10.79 -16.09 -12.03
C ILE A 71 -10.14 -17.45 -12.30
N LEU A 72 -9.30 -17.89 -11.37
CA LEU A 72 -8.66 -19.21 -11.38
C LEU A 72 -9.47 -20.25 -10.61
N LYS A 73 -10.00 -19.84 -9.43
CA LYS A 73 -10.82 -20.70 -8.56
C LYS A 73 -12.00 -19.92 -8.00
N LYS A 74 -13.10 -20.62 -7.82
CA LYS A 74 -14.30 -20.07 -7.18
C LYS A 74 -14.96 -21.17 -6.34
N GLU A 75 -15.11 -20.90 -5.05
CA GLU A 75 -15.86 -21.77 -4.13
C GLU A 75 -16.98 -20.97 -3.46
N THR A 76 -18.13 -21.62 -3.35
CA THR A 76 -19.28 -21.06 -2.61
C THR A 76 -19.31 -21.70 -1.22
N LYS A 77 -18.40 -21.33 -0.34
CA LYS A 77 -18.55 -21.67 1.09
C LYS A 77 -19.50 -20.66 1.73
N VAL A 78 -20.67 -21.10 2.10
CA VAL A 78 -21.63 -20.31 2.87
C VAL A 78 -21.15 -20.30 4.33
N ILE A 79 -20.86 -19.12 4.84
CA ILE A 79 -20.53 -18.92 6.24
C ILE A 79 -21.82 -18.97 7.05
N SER A 80 -21.87 -19.80 8.12
CA SER A 80 -23.11 -19.97 8.89
C SER A 80 -23.37 -18.81 9.85
N LYS A 81 -24.64 -18.49 10.11
CA LYS A 81 -25.05 -17.43 11.06
C LYS A 81 -24.58 -17.70 12.50
N GLU A 82 -24.39 -18.95 12.89
CA GLU A 82 -23.95 -19.35 14.23
C GLU A 82 -22.48 -19.00 14.47
N ASP A 83 -21.71 -19.13 13.45
CA ASP A 83 -20.31 -18.75 13.43
C ASP A 83 -20.13 -17.24 13.58
N ILE A 84 -21.03 -16.46 13.03
CA ILE A 84 -21.11 -15.01 13.09
C ILE A 84 -21.24 -14.51 14.55
N THR A 85 -22.12 -15.14 15.35
CA THR A 85 -22.46 -14.69 16.70
C THR A 85 -21.31 -14.86 17.71
N LYS A 86 -20.45 -15.86 17.51
CA LYS A 86 -19.27 -16.10 18.38
C LYS A 86 -18.15 -15.09 18.13
N ALA A 87 -17.93 -14.74 16.89
CA ALA A 87 -16.93 -13.73 16.50
C ALA A 87 -17.31 -12.33 17.01
N LEU A 88 -18.58 -11.96 16.94
CA LEU A 88 -19.10 -10.68 17.45
C LEU A 88 -18.74 -10.44 18.92
N LYS A 89 -18.93 -11.43 19.79
CA LYS A 89 -18.62 -11.32 21.22
C LYS A 89 -17.13 -11.08 21.51
N TYR A 90 -16.26 -11.61 20.68
CA TYR A 90 -14.81 -11.38 20.80
C TYR A 90 -14.42 -9.97 20.41
N PHE A 91 -15.03 -9.44 19.34
CA PHE A 91 -14.74 -8.10 18.81
C PHE A 91 -15.28 -6.97 19.68
N GLU A 92 -16.51 -7.08 20.18
CA GLU A 92 -17.08 -6.09 21.10
C GLU A 92 -16.19 -5.85 22.31
N LYS A 93 -15.52 -6.91 22.77
CA LYS A 93 -14.62 -6.83 23.92
C LYS A 93 -13.26 -6.21 23.61
N THR A 94 -12.79 -6.31 22.37
CA THR A 94 -11.43 -5.90 21.99
C THR A 94 -11.37 -4.54 21.27
N TYR A 95 -12.39 -4.20 20.50
CA TYR A 95 -12.34 -3.05 19.58
C TYR A 95 -13.52 -2.07 19.65
N ASN A 96 -14.49 -2.28 20.52
CA ASN A 96 -15.65 -1.36 20.72
C ASN A 96 -16.45 -1.07 19.42
N SER A 97 -16.48 -1.98 18.44
CA SER A 97 -17.20 -1.85 17.19
C SER A 97 -18.52 -2.61 17.17
N LYS A 98 -19.59 -1.99 16.68
CA LYS A 98 -20.97 -2.50 16.74
C LYS A 98 -21.35 -3.48 15.63
N GLU A 99 -20.55 -3.71 14.59
CA GLU A 99 -20.92 -4.55 13.45
C GLU A 99 -19.72 -5.36 12.94
N VAL A 100 -19.67 -6.64 13.26
CA VAL A 100 -18.68 -7.58 12.74
C VAL A 100 -19.33 -8.91 12.42
N TYR A 101 -19.12 -9.40 11.21
CA TYR A 101 -19.60 -10.69 10.74
C TYR A 101 -18.48 -11.49 10.11
N LEU A 102 -17.95 -12.50 10.84
CA LEU A 102 -17.41 -13.75 10.30
C LEU A 102 -17.00 -14.69 11.40
N ASP A 103 -17.48 -15.94 11.33
CA ASP A 103 -16.89 -16.98 12.15
C ASP A 103 -15.46 -17.13 11.70
N LYS A 104 -14.66 -16.98 12.67
CA LYS A 104 -13.57 -17.91 12.72
C LYS A 104 -12.54 -17.43 13.72
N ASN A 105 -12.62 -18.01 14.91
CA ASN A 105 -11.50 -18.01 15.84
C ASN A 105 -10.18 -18.27 15.08
N GLN A 106 -10.20 -19.17 14.08
CA GLN A 106 -9.09 -19.47 13.20
C GLN A 106 -8.61 -18.25 12.38
N PHE A 107 -9.52 -17.45 11.82
CA PHE A 107 -9.13 -16.26 11.04
C PHE A 107 -8.48 -15.20 11.92
N PHE A 108 -8.98 -15.01 13.14
CA PHE A 108 -8.40 -14.07 14.10
C PHE A 108 -7.05 -14.54 14.62
N GLU A 109 -6.90 -15.83 14.89
CA GLU A 109 -5.61 -16.37 15.31
C GLU A 109 -4.56 -16.23 14.22
N VAL A 110 -4.90 -16.51 12.95
CA VAL A 110 -4.02 -16.29 11.80
C VAL A 110 -3.64 -14.83 11.67
N ILE A 111 -4.59 -13.89 11.82
CA ILE A 111 -4.27 -12.45 11.74
C ILE A 111 -3.31 -11.98 12.84
N LYS A 112 -3.48 -12.49 14.07
CA LYS A 112 -2.51 -12.23 15.16
C LYS A 112 -1.12 -12.72 14.82
N GLU A 113 -1.03 -13.78 14.03
CA GLU A 113 0.26 -14.28 13.57
C GLU A 113 0.97 -13.32 12.58
N TYR A 114 0.25 -12.49 11.87
CA TYR A 114 0.80 -11.46 10.97
C TYR A 114 1.04 -10.12 11.67
N ASP A 115 0.39 -9.87 12.80
CA ASP A 115 0.53 -8.60 13.52
C ASP A 115 1.91 -8.48 14.17
N ASN A 116 2.57 -7.33 13.99
CA ASN A 116 3.92 -7.02 14.52
C ASN A 116 4.98 -8.09 14.18
N LYS A 117 4.99 -8.57 12.91
CA LYS A 117 5.89 -9.65 12.47
C LYS A 117 6.65 -9.33 11.19
N LYS A 118 7.82 -9.96 11.10
CA LYS A 118 8.54 -10.15 9.83
C LYS A 118 7.92 -11.30 9.07
N ILE A 119 7.60 -11.07 7.82
CA ILE A 119 7.01 -12.05 6.91
C ILE A 119 7.89 -12.21 5.68
N SER A 120 7.79 -13.37 5.04
CA SER A 120 8.50 -13.68 3.82
C SER A 120 7.48 -13.90 2.70
N GLN A 121 7.40 -12.98 1.74
CA GLN A 121 6.42 -12.99 0.66
C GLN A 121 7.05 -13.34 -0.68
N ILE A 122 6.33 -14.11 -1.49
CA ILE A 122 6.60 -14.23 -2.93
C ILE A 122 5.92 -13.05 -3.64
N PRO A 123 6.67 -12.14 -4.29
CA PRO A 123 6.07 -11.04 -5.03
C PRO A 123 5.11 -11.54 -6.13
N PRO A 124 3.98 -10.86 -6.38
CA PRO A 124 3.08 -11.28 -7.45
C PRO A 124 3.73 -11.10 -8.81
N MET A 125 3.34 -11.93 -9.80
CA MET A 125 3.81 -11.81 -11.18
C MET A 125 3.47 -10.44 -11.78
N TYR A 126 2.31 -9.90 -11.45
CA TYR A 126 1.91 -8.55 -11.84
C TYR A 126 2.52 -7.48 -10.94
N SER A 127 3.86 -7.39 -10.93
CA SER A 127 4.61 -6.39 -10.17
C SER A 127 5.65 -5.67 -11.03
N ALA A 128 6.14 -4.53 -10.52
CA ALA A 128 7.15 -3.70 -11.18
C ALA A 128 8.59 -4.18 -10.95
N LEU A 129 8.79 -5.28 -10.23
CA LEU A 129 10.10 -5.89 -10.04
C LEU A 129 10.70 -6.32 -11.36
N LYS A 130 12.03 -6.19 -11.46
CA LYS A 130 12.76 -6.61 -12.66
C LYS A 130 13.43 -7.95 -12.43
N LYS A 131 13.37 -8.83 -13.44
CA LYS A 131 14.20 -10.03 -13.58
C LYS A 131 14.74 -10.07 -15.01
N ASN A 132 16.03 -10.27 -15.18
CA ASN A 132 16.71 -10.29 -16.50
C ASN A 132 16.41 -9.03 -17.35
N GLY A 133 16.37 -7.85 -16.72
CA GLY A 133 16.16 -6.58 -17.39
C GLY A 133 14.70 -6.21 -17.69
N LYS A 134 13.75 -7.17 -17.69
CA LYS A 134 12.31 -6.95 -17.90
C LYS A 134 11.54 -6.94 -16.59
N ARG A 135 10.41 -6.28 -16.54
CA ARG A 135 9.54 -6.26 -15.36
C ARG A 135 8.70 -7.53 -15.30
N LEU A 136 8.37 -8.02 -14.10
CA LEU A 136 7.58 -9.24 -13.92
C LEU A 136 6.22 -9.17 -14.62
N TYR A 137 5.52 -8.02 -14.58
CA TYR A 137 4.25 -7.88 -15.28
C TYR A 137 4.36 -8.00 -16.81
N GLU A 138 5.56 -7.76 -17.39
CA GLU A 138 5.78 -7.93 -18.84
C GLU A 138 5.84 -9.42 -19.20
N TYR A 139 6.41 -10.24 -18.33
CA TYR A 139 6.37 -11.70 -18.47
C TYR A 139 4.96 -12.25 -18.26
N ALA A 140 4.27 -11.77 -17.21
CA ALA A 140 2.90 -12.19 -16.92
C ALA A 140 1.95 -11.97 -18.10
N ARG A 141 2.04 -10.83 -18.77
CA ARG A 141 1.24 -10.51 -19.98
C ARG A 141 1.55 -11.41 -21.17
N LEU A 142 2.69 -12.04 -21.21
CA LEU A 142 3.08 -13.04 -22.23
C LEU A 142 2.72 -14.46 -21.80
N GLY A 143 2.07 -14.66 -20.65
CA GLY A 143 1.77 -15.98 -20.09
C GLY A 143 3.01 -16.73 -19.62
N ILE A 144 4.14 -16.04 -19.42
CA ILE A 144 5.39 -16.65 -18.99
C ILE A 144 5.49 -16.51 -17.47
N GLU A 145 5.47 -17.63 -16.78
CA GLU A 145 5.78 -17.66 -15.34
C GLU A 145 7.28 -17.63 -15.13
N VAL A 146 7.72 -16.78 -14.17
CA VAL A 146 9.13 -16.62 -13.81
C VAL A 146 9.26 -16.91 -12.33
N GLU A 147 10.23 -17.75 -11.98
CA GLU A 147 10.59 -18.00 -10.58
C GLU A 147 10.92 -16.70 -9.86
N ARG A 148 10.35 -16.50 -8.68
CA ARG A 148 10.48 -15.28 -7.86
C ARG A 148 11.05 -15.64 -6.50
N GLU A 149 12.09 -14.95 -6.13
CA GLU A 149 12.67 -15.09 -4.80
C GLU A 149 11.75 -14.48 -3.74
N LYS A 150 11.67 -15.14 -2.60
CA LYS A 150 10.99 -14.60 -1.43
C LYS A 150 11.66 -13.31 -0.98
N ARG A 151 10.87 -12.36 -0.49
CA ARG A 151 11.35 -11.08 0.02
C ARG A 151 10.82 -10.84 1.42
N GLU A 152 11.71 -10.41 2.28
CA GLU A 152 11.36 -10.01 3.63
C GLU A 152 10.56 -8.70 3.61
N ALA A 153 9.49 -8.69 4.38
CA ALA A 153 8.68 -7.52 4.69
C ALA A 153 8.32 -7.55 6.18
N GLU A 154 7.89 -6.44 6.71
CA GLU A 154 7.51 -6.33 8.11
C GLU A 154 6.11 -5.71 8.20
N ILE A 155 5.23 -6.37 8.91
CA ILE A 155 3.91 -5.87 9.26
C ILE A 155 4.03 -5.26 10.65
N TYR A 156 3.88 -3.95 10.76
CA TYR A 156 3.94 -3.23 12.04
C TYR A 156 2.62 -3.35 12.80
N SER A 157 1.50 -3.34 12.08
CA SER A 157 0.19 -3.66 12.62
C SER A 157 -0.76 -4.15 11.53
N LEU A 158 -1.65 -5.06 11.90
CA LEU A 158 -2.71 -5.59 11.05
C LEU A 158 -4.01 -5.62 11.84
N ILE A 159 -4.98 -4.81 11.43
CA ILE A 159 -6.25 -4.62 12.15
C ILE A 159 -7.41 -4.91 11.21
N ILE A 160 -8.35 -5.73 11.66
CA ILE A 160 -9.62 -5.91 10.97
C ILE A 160 -10.53 -4.74 11.33
N LEU A 161 -10.99 -4.02 10.32
CA LEU A 161 -11.91 -2.89 10.49
C LEU A 161 -13.37 -3.33 10.41
N ASN A 162 -13.67 -4.28 9.53
CA ASN A 162 -15.02 -4.74 9.30
C ASN A 162 -15.07 -6.09 8.58
N PHE A 163 -16.18 -6.83 8.81
CA PHE A 163 -16.56 -8.03 8.09
C PHE A 163 -17.99 -7.86 7.58
N TYR A 164 -18.24 -8.20 6.33
CA TYR A 164 -19.59 -8.23 5.79
C TYR A 164 -19.66 -9.21 4.61
N ASP A 165 -20.62 -10.08 4.63
CA ASP A 165 -20.76 -11.19 3.68
C ASP A 165 -19.45 -12.02 3.59
N ASN A 166 -18.86 -12.09 2.39
CA ASN A 166 -17.57 -12.75 2.15
C ASN A 166 -16.40 -11.76 2.06
N LYS A 167 -16.53 -10.56 2.60
CA LYS A 167 -15.53 -9.50 2.54
C LYS A 167 -14.97 -9.15 3.88
N ILE A 168 -13.67 -8.88 3.90
CA ILE A 168 -12.96 -8.45 5.11
C ILE A 168 -12.19 -7.17 4.78
N ARG A 169 -12.41 -6.15 5.59
CA ARG A 169 -11.71 -4.88 5.48
C ARG A 169 -10.63 -4.77 6.54
N PHE A 170 -9.43 -4.43 6.12
CA PHE A 170 -8.24 -4.33 6.96
C PHE A 170 -7.62 -2.94 6.94
N GLU A 171 -6.95 -2.58 8.03
CA GLU A 171 -5.88 -1.60 8.06
C GLU A 171 -4.54 -2.32 8.27
N VAL A 172 -3.56 -1.99 7.42
CA VAL A 172 -2.24 -2.62 7.44
C VAL A 172 -1.17 -1.54 7.49
N ASN A 173 -0.37 -1.50 8.55
CA ASN A 173 0.86 -0.73 8.61
C ASN A 173 2.04 -1.65 8.31
N CYS A 174 2.88 -1.32 7.34
CA CYS A 174 3.93 -2.21 6.89
C CYS A 174 5.17 -1.48 6.37
N SER A 175 6.26 -2.23 6.26
CA SER A 175 7.52 -1.77 5.69
C SER A 175 7.43 -1.56 4.17
N LYS A 176 8.47 -0.94 3.61
CA LYS A 176 8.65 -0.91 2.14
C LYS A 176 8.68 -2.32 1.56
N GLY A 177 8.19 -2.48 0.33
CA GLY A 177 8.26 -3.75 -0.40
C GLY A 177 7.17 -4.75 -0.07
N THR A 178 6.29 -4.45 0.89
CA THR A 178 5.13 -5.30 1.21
C THR A 178 4.10 -5.26 0.07
N TYR A 179 3.69 -6.43 -0.39
CA TYR A 179 2.63 -6.62 -1.37
C TYR A 179 1.34 -6.99 -0.65
N ILE A 180 0.40 -6.06 -0.58
CA ILE A 180 -0.90 -6.28 0.12
C ILE A 180 -1.71 -7.38 -0.56
N ARG A 181 -1.62 -7.52 -1.89
CA ARG A 181 -2.24 -8.62 -2.64
C ARG A 181 -1.72 -9.99 -2.19
N SER A 182 -0.40 -10.15 -2.06
CA SER A 182 0.20 -11.38 -1.53
C SER A 182 -0.21 -11.61 -0.08
N LEU A 183 -0.16 -10.57 0.77
CA LEU A 183 -0.57 -10.67 2.17
C LEU A 183 -2.00 -11.19 2.32
N PHE A 184 -2.95 -10.66 1.56
CA PHE A 184 -4.34 -11.10 1.62
C PHE A 184 -4.52 -12.53 1.13
N ASN A 185 -3.77 -12.92 0.08
CA ASN A 185 -3.79 -14.30 -0.40
C ASN A 185 -3.17 -15.27 0.60
N ASP A 186 -2.06 -14.89 1.25
CA ASP A 186 -1.40 -15.71 2.27
C ASP A 186 -2.33 -15.92 3.48
N ILE A 187 -2.94 -14.85 4.01
CA ILE A 187 -3.93 -14.90 5.10
C ILE A 187 -5.12 -15.81 4.73
N ALA A 188 -5.64 -15.69 3.50
CA ALA A 188 -6.74 -16.53 3.06
C ALA A 188 -6.32 -18.00 2.99
N SER A 189 -5.13 -18.30 2.45
CA SER A 189 -4.58 -19.66 2.36
C SER A 189 -4.38 -20.28 3.74
N ASP A 190 -3.88 -19.53 4.71
CA ASP A 190 -3.66 -19.99 6.08
C ASP A 190 -4.98 -20.24 6.84
N THR A 191 -6.10 -19.81 6.26
CA THR A 191 -7.47 -20.09 6.75
C THR A 191 -8.23 -21.06 5.86
N ASP A 192 -7.54 -21.85 5.02
CA ASP A 192 -8.15 -22.78 4.06
C ASP A 192 -9.16 -22.11 3.11
N ASN A 193 -8.91 -20.86 2.74
CA ASN A 193 -9.73 -20.09 1.82
C ASN A 193 -8.93 -19.59 0.60
N PHE A 194 -9.66 -19.07 -0.37
CA PHE A 194 -9.12 -18.28 -1.47
C PHE A 194 -9.58 -16.83 -1.31
N ALA A 195 -8.76 -15.88 -1.73
CA ALA A 195 -9.16 -14.49 -1.76
C ALA A 195 -8.48 -13.70 -2.86
N TYR A 196 -9.10 -12.61 -3.24
CA TYR A 196 -8.46 -11.55 -4.02
C TYR A 196 -8.67 -10.20 -3.34
N MET A 197 -7.78 -9.26 -3.59
CA MET A 197 -7.90 -7.88 -3.13
C MET A 197 -8.96 -7.15 -3.95
N SER A 198 -10.11 -6.83 -3.34
CA SER A 198 -11.22 -6.13 -4.01
C SER A 198 -11.08 -4.61 -3.99
N SER A 199 -10.40 -4.05 -2.99
CA SER A 199 -10.03 -2.63 -2.98
C SER A 199 -8.76 -2.36 -2.19
N LEU A 200 -8.08 -1.26 -2.52
CA LEU A 200 -6.89 -0.81 -1.79
C LEU A 200 -6.79 0.71 -1.81
N CYS A 201 -6.60 1.30 -0.63
CA CYS A 201 -6.29 2.71 -0.48
C CYS A 201 -5.03 2.87 0.37
N ARG A 202 -3.98 3.49 -0.17
CA ARG A 202 -2.82 3.88 0.63
C ARG A 202 -3.15 5.14 1.42
N SER A 203 -3.53 4.98 2.68
CA SER A 203 -3.95 6.08 3.57
C SER A 203 -2.77 6.91 4.05
N LYS A 204 -1.57 6.29 4.19
CA LYS A 204 -0.36 6.97 4.65
C LYS A 204 0.88 6.43 3.94
N TYR A 205 1.86 7.29 3.71
CA TYR A 205 3.18 6.95 3.19
C TYR A 205 4.24 7.79 3.92
N GLY A 206 4.96 7.21 4.90
CA GLY A 206 5.82 7.95 5.81
C GLY A 206 5.03 9.07 6.51
N ILE A 207 5.48 10.29 6.35
CA ILE A 207 4.81 11.49 6.89
C ILE A 207 3.58 11.94 6.07
N PHE A 208 3.44 11.47 4.84
CA PHE A 208 2.36 11.90 3.94
C PHE A 208 1.06 11.16 4.26
N LYS A 209 0.01 11.90 4.59
CA LYS A 209 -1.31 11.37 4.93
C LYS A 209 -2.35 11.76 3.88
N ILE A 210 -3.38 10.93 3.72
CA ILE A 210 -4.41 11.12 2.70
C ILE A 210 -5.22 12.40 2.91
N GLU A 211 -5.47 12.78 4.15
CA GLU A 211 -6.21 14.00 4.50
C GLU A 211 -5.49 15.28 4.06
N ASN A 212 -4.17 15.23 3.88
CA ASN A 212 -3.34 16.34 3.41
C ASN A 212 -3.03 16.28 1.91
N ALA A 213 -3.51 15.23 1.22
CA ALA A 213 -3.26 15.05 -0.20
C ALA A 213 -4.27 15.85 -1.06
N PHE A 214 -3.80 16.28 -2.22
CA PHE A 214 -4.65 16.95 -3.21
C PHE A 214 -5.04 15.98 -4.32
N SER A 215 -6.31 15.96 -4.72
CA SER A 215 -6.71 15.26 -5.93
C SER A 215 -6.15 15.96 -7.17
N LEU A 216 -5.93 15.19 -8.26
CA LEU A 216 -5.46 15.77 -9.53
C LEU A 216 -6.44 16.79 -10.09
N GLU A 217 -7.74 16.59 -9.88
CA GLU A 217 -8.76 17.51 -10.30
C GLU A 217 -8.64 18.85 -9.56
N ARG A 218 -8.46 18.80 -8.25
CA ARG A 218 -8.24 20.01 -7.43
C ARG A 218 -6.98 20.75 -7.85
N LEU A 219 -5.86 20.03 -8.07
CA LEU A 219 -4.61 20.64 -8.54
C LEU A 219 -4.72 21.34 -9.89
N LYS A 220 -5.51 20.79 -10.82
CA LYS A 220 -5.73 21.42 -12.14
C LYS A 220 -6.42 22.79 -12.04
N ASN A 221 -7.21 23.02 -10.99
CA ASN A 221 -7.95 24.23 -10.75
C ASN A 221 -7.22 25.26 -9.87
N PHE A 222 -6.01 24.94 -9.38
CA PHE A 222 -5.22 25.85 -8.56
C PHE A 222 -4.58 26.96 -9.41
N ASN A 223 -4.62 28.20 -8.88
CA ASN A 223 -3.79 29.28 -9.40
C ASN A 223 -2.32 29.11 -8.96
N GLU A 224 -1.42 29.96 -9.45
CA GLU A 224 0.03 29.85 -9.19
C GLU A 224 0.37 29.93 -7.70
N ASN A 225 -0.27 30.78 -6.92
CA ASN A 225 -0.07 30.91 -5.48
C ASN A 225 -0.53 29.64 -4.74
N GLN A 226 -1.67 29.08 -5.14
CA GLN A 226 -2.18 27.82 -4.56
C GLN A 226 -1.29 26.65 -4.90
N LEU A 227 -0.74 26.58 -6.12
CA LEU A 227 0.23 25.57 -6.51
C LEU A 227 1.52 25.68 -5.68
N TYR A 228 2.03 26.89 -5.49
CA TYR A 228 3.20 27.11 -4.66
C TYR A 228 2.95 26.66 -3.21
N ASN A 229 1.84 27.04 -2.62
CA ASN A 229 1.48 26.70 -1.24
C ASN A 229 1.11 25.20 -1.05
N SER A 230 0.87 24.46 -2.13
CA SER A 230 0.63 23.02 -2.07
C SER A 230 1.92 22.19 -2.02
N LEU A 231 3.08 22.84 -2.20
CA LEU A 231 4.37 22.18 -2.11
C LEU A 231 4.85 22.08 -0.67
N MET A 232 5.27 20.88 -0.28
CA MET A 232 6.02 20.67 0.96
C MET A 232 7.49 20.94 0.72
N LYS A 233 8.17 21.59 1.66
CA LYS A 233 9.62 21.81 1.57
C LYS A 233 10.38 20.50 1.76
N ILE A 234 11.57 20.40 1.15
CA ILE A 234 12.39 19.19 1.25
C ILE A 234 12.79 18.91 2.68
N GLU A 235 13.14 19.94 3.45
CA GLU A 235 13.51 19.82 4.86
C GLU A 235 12.39 19.25 5.74
N ASP A 236 11.13 19.52 5.43
CA ASP A 236 9.97 19.03 6.18
C ASP A 236 9.70 17.54 5.97
N VAL A 237 10.38 16.90 4.99
CA VAL A 237 10.26 15.46 4.74
C VAL A 237 11.11 14.64 5.70
N PHE A 238 12.12 15.25 6.32
CA PHE A 238 13.05 14.57 7.20
C PHE A 238 12.62 14.74 8.66
N GLU A 239 12.62 13.63 9.40
CA GLU A 239 12.37 13.60 10.86
C GLU A 239 13.67 13.77 11.67
N TYR A 240 14.66 14.49 11.11
CA TYR A 240 15.92 14.78 11.78
C TYR A 240 15.88 16.12 12.48
N GLU A 241 16.67 16.24 13.55
CA GLU A 241 16.89 17.52 14.19
C GLU A 241 17.55 18.50 13.22
N ARG A 242 17.04 19.73 13.21
CA ARG A 242 17.63 20.80 12.42
C ARG A 242 18.79 21.40 13.18
N ILE A 243 19.96 21.44 12.55
CA ILE A 243 21.14 22.11 13.09
C ILE A 243 21.45 23.30 12.20
N ASP A 244 21.40 24.48 12.77
CA ASP A 244 21.78 25.74 12.07
C ASP A 244 23.29 26.00 12.28
N PHE A 245 24.04 26.09 11.20
CA PHE A 245 25.47 26.35 11.21
C PHE A 245 25.76 27.79 10.78
N ASP A 246 26.78 28.40 11.41
CA ASP A 246 27.35 29.65 10.96
C ASP A 246 27.92 29.49 9.53
N LYS A 247 27.69 30.48 8.66
CA LYS A 247 28.14 30.48 7.24
C LYS A 247 29.64 30.22 7.09
N LYS A 248 30.47 30.55 8.10
CA LYS A 248 31.92 30.29 8.07
C LYS A 248 32.26 28.80 7.98
N TYR A 249 31.38 27.89 8.45
CA TYR A 249 31.58 26.45 8.40
C TYR A 249 31.04 25.81 7.13
N PHE A 250 30.38 26.57 6.24
CA PHE A 250 29.71 26.02 5.05
C PHE A 250 30.64 25.20 4.16
N LYS A 251 31.89 25.69 3.93
CA LYS A 251 32.88 24.96 3.11
C LYS A 251 33.27 23.61 3.73
N HIS A 252 33.39 23.52 5.03
CA HIS A 252 33.76 22.28 5.73
C HIS A 252 32.64 21.26 5.67
N ILE A 253 31.39 21.69 5.83
CA ILE A 253 30.21 20.82 5.81
C ILE A 253 29.86 20.36 4.40
N SER A 254 30.02 21.22 3.39
CA SER A 254 29.69 20.89 2.00
C SER A 254 30.70 19.96 1.29
N ASN A 255 31.91 19.86 1.85
CA ASN A 255 32.99 19.04 1.26
C ASN A 255 33.21 17.71 2.02
N GLY A 256 32.43 17.40 3.03
CA GLY A 256 32.49 16.18 3.85
C GLY A 256 33.43 16.30 5.03
#